data_0190b6446d36ae74facfddd9fa70f514
#
_entry.id   0190b6446d36ae74facfddd9fa70f514
#
_cell.length_a   1.000
_cell.length_b   1.000
_cell.length_c   1.000
_cell.angle_alpha   90.00
_cell.angle_beta   90.00
_cell.angle_gamma   90.00
#
_symmetry.space_group_name_H-M   'P 1'
#
loop_
_entity.id
_entity.type
_entity.pdbx_description
1 polymer ?
#
loop_
_entity_poly.entity_id
_entity_poly.type
_entity_poly.pdbx_seq_one_letter_code
_entity_poly.pdbx_strand_id
1 'polypeptide(L)'
;MSDGASFNNPQFLKEDLTKLRRKSRLLSKTKKKSNNREKRRIELCRLHESIQNKRNDYQWKLAHELCRKYDYIFIEDLSLTGMTKLWGRKMNDLAHASFISKLQYVAAKYGVKVHKIDRWFASSKTCECGYVNNSLTLSDREWKCPECGLINDRDVLAANNILRRGISELWSEDKTAWVAPHVCTQESPCL
;
A
#
# COMPACT_ATOMS: atom_id res chain seq x y z
N MET A 1 -3.79 8.67 1.31
CA MET A 1 -3.13 9.26 0.14
C MET A 1 -3.03 10.77 0.35
N SER A 2 -2.24 11.49 -0.44
CA SER A 2 -2.06 12.96 -0.31
C SER A 2 -3.34 13.76 -0.59
N ASP A 3 -4.29 13.21 -1.34
CA ASP A 3 -5.62 13.78 -1.58
C ASP A 3 -6.67 13.43 -0.51
N GLY A 4 -6.27 12.83 0.62
CA GLY A 4 -7.14 12.37 1.69
C GLY A 4 -7.86 11.04 1.40
N ALA A 5 -7.79 10.49 0.19
CA ALA A 5 -8.41 9.21 -0.10
C ALA A 5 -7.72 8.05 0.65
N SER A 6 -8.51 7.08 1.08
CA SER A 6 -8.03 5.88 1.74
C SER A 6 -8.69 4.63 1.14
N PHE A 7 -7.94 3.54 1.09
CA PHE A 7 -8.44 2.25 0.64
C PHE A 7 -8.40 1.24 1.79
N ASN A 8 -9.56 0.66 2.07
CA ASN A 8 -9.67 -0.34 3.11
C ASN A 8 -9.04 -1.67 2.67
N ASN A 9 -8.26 -2.28 3.56
CA ASN A 9 -7.81 -3.66 3.34
C ASN A 9 -8.98 -4.62 3.60
N PRO A 10 -9.47 -5.37 2.60
CA PRO A 10 -10.63 -6.27 2.74
C PRO A 10 -10.37 -7.48 3.64
N GLN A 11 -9.13 -7.73 4.10
CA GLN A 11 -8.75 -8.78 5.07
C GLN A 11 -9.25 -10.19 4.73
N PHE A 12 -9.22 -10.58 3.45
CA PHE A 12 -9.74 -11.86 2.96
C PHE A 12 -9.20 -13.11 3.67
N LEU A 13 -7.92 -13.08 4.09
CA LEU A 13 -7.34 -14.17 4.86
C LEU A 13 -7.94 -14.25 6.27
N LYS A 14 -8.16 -13.09 6.91
CA LYS A 14 -8.72 -13.02 8.26
C LYS A 14 -10.14 -13.58 8.29
N GLU A 15 -10.96 -13.26 7.29
CA GLU A 15 -12.35 -13.74 7.17
C GLU A 15 -12.40 -15.27 7.06
N ASP A 16 -11.54 -15.87 6.24
CA ASP A 16 -11.54 -17.32 6.01
C ASP A 16 -10.59 -18.11 6.94
N LEU A 17 -9.92 -17.44 7.89
CA LEU A 17 -8.90 -18.07 8.76
C LEU A 17 -9.47 -19.23 9.59
N THR A 18 -10.69 -19.11 10.11
CA THR A 18 -11.36 -20.17 10.89
C THR A 18 -11.64 -21.40 10.02
N LYS A 19 -12.11 -21.19 8.78
CA LYS A 19 -12.35 -22.26 7.80
C LYS A 19 -11.04 -22.95 7.42
N LEU A 20 -9.97 -22.19 7.17
CA LEU A 20 -8.64 -22.72 6.89
C LEU A 20 -8.12 -23.61 8.02
N ARG A 21 -8.19 -23.12 9.26
CA ARG A 21 -7.76 -23.89 10.44
C ARG A 21 -8.55 -25.19 10.59
N ARG A 22 -9.88 -25.15 10.41
CA ARG A 22 -10.73 -26.35 10.46
C ARG A 22 -10.34 -27.36 9.39
N LYS A 23 -10.21 -26.95 8.11
CA LYS A 23 -9.81 -27.83 7.00
C LYS A 23 -8.41 -28.39 7.19
N SER A 24 -7.45 -27.60 7.66
CA SER A 24 -6.08 -28.04 7.96
C SER A 24 -6.06 -29.11 9.06
N ARG A 25 -6.82 -28.93 10.15
CA ARG A 25 -6.95 -29.93 11.23
C ARG A 25 -7.58 -31.24 10.72
N LEU A 26 -8.61 -31.16 9.87
CA LEU A 26 -9.24 -32.33 9.28
C LEU A 26 -8.26 -33.11 8.37
N LEU A 27 -7.47 -32.39 7.57
CA LEU A 27 -6.41 -32.98 6.74
C LEU A 27 -5.36 -33.69 7.60
N SER A 28 -4.91 -33.07 8.70
CA SER A 28 -3.89 -33.64 9.59
C SER A 28 -4.35 -34.97 10.25
N LYS A 29 -5.65 -35.10 10.55
CA LYS A 29 -6.24 -36.28 11.17
C LYS A 29 -6.46 -37.45 10.20
N THR A 30 -6.37 -37.24 8.88
CA THR A 30 -6.60 -38.28 7.90
C THR A 30 -5.37 -39.15 7.68
N LYS A 31 -5.58 -40.48 7.48
CA LYS A 31 -4.51 -41.44 7.22
C LYS A 31 -3.70 -41.05 5.99
N LYS A 32 -2.37 -41.06 6.12
CA LYS A 32 -1.45 -40.74 5.01
C LYS A 32 -1.70 -41.69 3.84
N LYS A 33 -1.56 -41.21 2.61
CA LYS A 33 -1.77 -41.97 1.36
C LYS A 33 -3.20 -42.50 1.12
N SER A 34 -4.21 -42.07 1.88
CA SER A 34 -5.61 -42.45 1.64
C SER A 34 -6.29 -41.53 0.64
N ASN A 35 -7.25 -42.03 -0.13
CA ASN A 35 -8.09 -41.23 -1.04
C ASN A 35 -8.82 -40.12 -0.30
N ASN A 36 -9.21 -40.37 0.96
CA ASN A 36 -9.88 -39.36 1.79
C ASN A 36 -8.93 -38.20 2.14
N ARG A 37 -7.64 -38.47 2.38
CA ARG A 37 -6.63 -37.42 2.59
C ARG A 37 -6.45 -36.55 1.34
N GLU A 38 -6.45 -37.15 0.16
CA GLU A 38 -6.34 -36.45 -1.10
C GLU A 38 -7.55 -35.53 -1.33
N LYS A 39 -8.76 -35.99 -1.08
CA LYS A 39 -9.96 -35.12 -1.11
C LYS A 39 -9.84 -33.95 -0.16
N ARG A 40 -9.40 -34.16 1.08
CA ARG A 40 -9.19 -33.05 2.06
C ARG A 40 -8.08 -32.10 1.64
N ARG A 41 -7.02 -32.60 1.03
CA ARG A 41 -5.93 -31.77 0.48
C ARG A 41 -6.47 -30.83 -0.61
N ILE A 42 -7.22 -31.38 -1.55
CA ILE A 42 -7.83 -30.60 -2.64
C ILE A 42 -8.79 -29.53 -2.09
N GLU A 43 -9.64 -29.87 -1.12
CA GLU A 43 -10.52 -28.90 -0.47
C GLU A 43 -9.77 -27.76 0.19
N LEU A 44 -8.65 -28.03 0.86
CA LEU A 44 -7.82 -27.02 1.49
C LEU A 44 -7.12 -26.14 0.43
N CYS A 45 -6.58 -26.75 -0.63
CA CYS A 45 -5.96 -26.03 -1.75
C CYS A 45 -6.95 -25.08 -2.43
N ARG A 46 -8.17 -25.53 -2.72
CA ARG A 46 -9.23 -24.70 -3.32
C ARG A 46 -9.60 -23.51 -2.44
N LEU A 47 -9.58 -23.67 -1.11
CA LEU A 47 -9.84 -22.54 -0.20
C LEU A 47 -8.69 -21.52 -0.23
N HIS A 48 -7.43 -21.97 -0.23
CA HIS A 48 -6.28 -21.07 -0.40
C HIS A 48 -6.31 -20.34 -1.72
N GLU A 49 -6.60 -21.04 -2.81
CA GLU A 49 -6.75 -20.46 -4.15
C GLU A 49 -7.87 -19.41 -4.19
N SER A 50 -9.03 -19.71 -3.61
CA SER A 50 -10.15 -18.75 -3.54
C SER A 50 -9.74 -17.45 -2.83
N ILE A 51 -9.04 -17.54 -1.69
CA ILE A 51 -8.54 -16.36 -0.96
C ILE A 51 -7.54 -15.57 -1.81
N GLN A 52 -6.63 -16.29 -2.48
CA GLN A 52 -5.63 -15.67 -3.34
C GLN A 52 -6.28 -14.97 -4.54
N ASN A 53 -7.28 -15.59 -5.16
CA ASN A 53 -7.99 -15.02 -6.31
C ASN A 53 -8.78 -13.76 -5.93
N LYS A 54 -9.48 -13.77 -4.80
CA LYS A 54 -10.17 -12.57 -4.27
C LYS A 54 -9.19 -11.41 -4.05
N ARG A 55 -8.02 -11.70 -3.43
CA ARG A 55 -6.98 -10.70 -3.21
C ARG A 55 -6.41 -10.17 -4.51
N ASN A 56 -6.11 -11.06 -5.45
CA ASN A 56 -5.58 -10.69 -6.76
C ASN A 56 -6.56 -9.80 -7.52
N ASP A 57 -7.83 -10.16 -7.56
CA ASP A 57 -8.88 -9.38 -8.22
C ASP A 57 -8.98 -7.98 -7.63
N TYR A 58 -9.02 -7.87 -6.30
CA TYR A 58 -9.03 -6.58 -5.61
C TYR A 58 -7.79 -5.73 -5.94
N GLN A 59 -6.59 -6.32 -5.89
CA GLN A 59 -5.35 -5.62 -6.18
C GLN A 59 -5.25 -5.14 -7.63
N TRP A 60 -5.73 -5.93 -8.58
CA TRP A 60 -5.79 -5.52 -9.98
C TRP A 60 -6.76 -4.35 -10.19
N LYS A 61 -7.96 -4.43 -9.62
CA LYS A 61 -8.95 -3.35 -9.68
C LYS A 61 -8.40 -2.05 -9.11
N LEU A 62 -7.78 -2.13 -7.93
CA LEU A 62 -7.16 -0.98 -7.27
C LEU A 62 -6.01 -0.39 -8.11
N ALA A 63 -5.15 -1.23 -8.69
CA ALA A 63 -4.05 -0.76 -9.54
C ALA A 63 -4.58 -0.02 -10.78
N HIS A 64 -5.62 -0.56 -11.44
CA HIS A 64 -6.26 0.12 -12.57
C HIS A 64 -6.95 1.42 -12.17
N GLU A 65 -7.62 1.47 -11.03
CA GLU A 65 -8.25 2.68 -10.51
C GLU A 65 -7.23 3.78 -10.27
N LEU A 66 -6.11 3.46 -9.59
CA LEU A 66 -5.04 4.41 -9.34
C LEU A 66 -4.40 4.93 -10.64
N CYS A 67 -4.11 4.05 -11.59
CA CYS A 67 -3.48 4.44 -12.85
C CYS A 67 -4.43 5.19 -13.82
N ARG A 68 -5.74 5.15 -13.60
CA ARG A 68 -6.69 6.00 -14.33
C ARG A 68 -6.82 7.39 -13.72
N LYS A 69 -6.56 7.51 -12.41
CA LYS A 69 -6.76 8.74 -11.65
C LYS A 69 -5.51 9.62 -11.58
N TYR A 70 -4.31 9.01 -11.64
CA TYR A 70 -3.05 9.72 -11.42
C TYR A 70 -2.02 9.39 -12.48
N ASP A 71 -1.31 10.41 -12.95
CA ASP A 71 -0.19 10.29 -13.89
C ASP A 71 1.13 9.93 -13.17
N TYR A 72 1.24 10.31 -11.89
CA TYR A 72 2.40 10.04 -11.03
C TYR A 72 1.96 9.41 -9.73
N ILE A 73 2.59 8.31 -9.35
CA ILE A 73 2.33 7.61 -8.09
C ILE A 73 3.65 7.49 -7.34
N PHE A 74 3.72 8.14 -6.19
CA PHE A 74 4.88 8.07 -5.29
C PHE A 74 4.60 7.09 -4.17
N ILE A 75 5.52 6.16 -3.92
CA ILE A 75 5.40 5.13 -2.90
C ILE A 75 6.69 5.06 -2.09
N GLU A 76 6.57 4.69 -0.83
CA GLU A 76 7.72 4.44 0.05
C GLU A 76 8.34 3.06 -0.24
N ASP A 77 9.67 2.95 -0.24
CA ASP A 77 10.37 1.66 -0.34
C ASP A 77 10.39 0.96 1.02
N LEU A 78 9.30 0.27 1.35
CA LEU A 78 9.14 -0.39 2.64
C LEU A 78 9.99 -1.66 2.78
N SER A 79 10.66 -1.84 3.92
CA SER A 79 11.31 -3.10 4.28
C SER A 79 10.27 -4.16 4.67
N LEU A 80 9.75 -4.90 3.69
CA LEU A 80 8.72 -5.91 3.90
C LEU A 80 9.19 -7.04 4.83
N THR A 81 10.48 -7.38 4.77
CA THR A 81 11.08 -8.41 5.64
C THR A 81 11.02 -8.00 7.12
N GLY A 82 11.36 -6.75 7.44
CA GLY A 82 11.25 -6.20 8.79
C GLY A 82 9.80 -6.14 9.28
N MET A 83 8.90 -5.66 8.44
CA MET A 83 7.47 -5.56 8.76
C MET A 83 6.80 -6.94 8.95
N THR A 84 7.22 -7.96 8.19
CA THR A 84 6.70 -9.33 8.33
C THR A 84 7.06 -9.94 9.67
N LYS A 85 8.24 -9.63 10.23
CA LYS A 85 8.63 -10.08 11.57
C LYS A 85 7.71 -9.52 12.67
N LEU A 86 7.28 -8.27 12.53
CA LEU A 86 6.44 -7.58 13.52
C LEU A 86 4.94 -7.87 13.34
N TRP A 87 4.45 -7.91 12.09
CA TRP A 87 3.02 -7.98 11.77
C TRP A 87 2.67 -9.08 10.77
N GLY A 88 3.40 -10.20 10.75
CA GLY A 88 3.40 -11.25 9.72
C GLY A 88 2.06 -11.58 9.09
N ARG A 89 1.02 -11.89 9.90
CA ARG A 89 -0.31 -12.23 9.37
C ARG A 89 -0.99 -11.07 8.63
N LYS A 90 -0.89 -9.85 9.15
CA LYS A 90 -1.47 -8.66 8.50
C LYS A 90 -0.74 -8.33 7.20
N MET A 91 0.59 -8.46 7.20
CA MET A 91 1.42 -8.26 6.01
C MET A 91 1.16 -9.30 4.93
N ASN A 92 0.99 -10.58 5.33
CA ASN A 92 0.63 -11.65 4.40
C ASN A 92 -0.77 -11.46 3.82
N ASP A 93 -1.71 -10.92 4.59
CA ASP A 93 -3.06 -10.62 4.09
C ASP A 93 -3.04 -9.46 3.10
N LEU A 94 -2.27 -8.42 3.38
CA LEU A 94 -2.10 -7.28 2.47
C LEU A 94 -1.36 -7.66 1.18
N ALA A 95 -0.41 -8.61 1.24
CA ALA A 95 0.44 -9.04 0.12
C ALA A 95 1.04 -7.85 -0.68
N HIS A 96 1.62 -6.88 0.06
CA HIS A 96 2.08 -5.59 -0.45
C HIS A 96 3.03 -5.71 -1.65
N ALA A 97 4.01 -6.63 -1.61
CA ALA A 97 4.92 -6.84 -2.74
C ALA A 97 4.18 -7.22 -4.03
N SER A 98 3.16 -8.09 -3.93
CA SER A 98 2.32 -8.50 -5.05
C SER A 98 1.53 -7.31 -5.61
N PHE A 99 1.02 -6.43 -4.74
CA PHE A 99 0.32 -5.21 -5.15
C PHE A 99 1.26 -4.26 -5.91
N ILE A 100 2.46 -4.00 -5.39
CA ILE A 100 3.43 -3.11 -6.05
C ILE A 100 3.82 -3.64 -7.45
N SER A 101 4.04 -4.96 -7.59
CA SER A 101 4.35 -5.55 -8.90
C SER A 101 3.19 -5.37 -9.89
N LYS A 102 1.94 -5.53 -9.44
CA LYS A 102 0.75 -5.29 -10.29
C LYS A 102 0.60 -3.82 -10.65
N LEU A 103 0.81 -2.93 -9.68
CA LEU A 103 0.75 -1.49 -9.91
C LEU A 103 1.77 -1.05 -10.95
N GLN A 104 3.02 -1.50 -10.85
CA GLN A 104 4.06 -1.19 -11.84
C GLN A 104 3.71 -1.73 -13.24
N TYR A 105 3.16 -2.95 -13.32
CA TYR A 105 2.72 -3.53 -14.58
C TYR A 105 1.58 -2.72 -15.23
N VAL A 106 0.58 -2.33 -14.44
CA VAL A 106 -0.55 -1.52 -14.94
C VAL A 106 -0.08 -0.12 -15.31
N ALA A 107 0.76 0.49 -14.48
CA ALA A 107 1.32 1.81 -14.71
C ALA A 107 2.06 1.88 -16.06
N ALA A 108 2.87 0.86 -16.39
CA ALA A 108 3.54 0.77 -17.69
C ALA A 108 2.56 0.76 -18.87
N LYS A 109 1.37 0.14 -18.72
CA LYS A 109 0.33 0.14 -19.75
C LYS A 109 -0.38 1.48 -19.93
N TYR A 110 -0.52 2.25 -18.85
CA TYR A 110 -1.20 3.55 -18.87
C TYR A 110 -0.24 4.73 -19.07
N GLY A 111 1.08 4.48 -19.15
CA GLY A 111 2.07 5.55 -19.22
C GLY A 111 2.27 6.29 -17.89
N VAL A 112 1.78 5.72 -16.79
CA VAL A 112 1.88 6.30 -15.43
C VAL A 112 3.27 6.05 -14.86
N LYS A 113 3.88 7.05 -14.26
CA LYS A 113 5.17 6.91 -13.59
C LYS A 113 4.98 6.52 -12.12
N VAL A 114 5.55 5.37 -11.71
CA VAL A 114 5.61 4.93 -10.31
C VAL A 114 7.02 5.12 -9.79
N HIS A 115 7.19 6.07 -8.86
CA HIS A 115 8.48 6.40 -8.27
C HIS A 115 8.54 5.96 -6.81
N LYS A 116 9.67 5.35 -6.39
CA LYS A 116 9.90 4.90 -5.03
C LYS A 116 10.79 5.91 -4.30
N ILE A 117 10.30 6.37 -3.16
CA ILE A 117 11.04 7.26 -2.26
C ILE A 117 11.91 6.44 -1.32
N ASP A 118 13.08 6.97 -0.99
CA ASP A 118 14.01 6.35 -0.04
C ASP A 118 13.31 6.00 1.29
N ARG A 119 13.52 4.76 1.74
CA ARG A 119 12.97 4.22 2.99
C ARG A 119 13.41 4.96 4.26
N TRP A 120 14.55 5.64 4.21
CA TRP A 120 15.10 6.38 5.35
C TRP A 120 14.55 7.79 5.47
N PHE A 121 13.76 8.24 4.50
CA PHE A 121 13.08 9.52 4.58
C PHE A 121 12.03 9.50 5.69
N ALA A 122 12.17 10.39 6.67
CA ALA A 122 11.30 10.47 7.85
C ALA A 122 9.92 11.09 7.53
N SER A 123 9.22 10.54 6.54
CA SER A 123 7.97 11.08 6.00
C SER A 123 6.91 11.38 7.06
N SER A 124 6.72 10.49 8.03
CA SER A 124 5.68 10.61 9.07
C SER A 124 6.09 11.47 10.27
N LYS A 125 7.34 11.95 10.32
CA LYS A 125 7.90 12.72 11.45
C LYS A 125 8.23 14.16 11.09
N THR A 126 8.27 14.51 9.80
CA THR A 126 8.69 15.82 9.31
C THR A 126 7.47 16.71 9.13
N CYS A 127 7.40 17.81 9.91
CA CYS A 127 6.37 18.82 9.77
C CYS A 127 6.53 19.63 8.46
N GLU A 128 5.49 20.31 8.04
CA GLU A 128 5.55 21.22 6.88
C GLU A 128 6.54 22.37 7.05
N CYS A 129 6.78 22.82 8.29
CA CYS A 129 7.79 23.83 8.60
C CYS A 129 9.24 23.31 8.55
N GLY A 130 9.45 22.00 8.32
CA GLY A 130 10.77 21.36 8.30
C GLY A 130 11.21 20.72 9.62
N TYR A 131 10.50 20.98 10.73
CA TYR A 131 10.80 20.36 12.03
C TYR A 131 10.63 18.84 11.97
N VAL A 132 11.62 18.07 12.49
CA VAL A 132 11.56 16.61 12.57
C VAL A 132 11.33 16.15 14.02
N ASN A 133 10.16 15.60 14.28
CA ASN A 133 9.82 15.07 15.59
C ASN A 133 10.31 13.65 15.81
N ASN A 134 11.44 13.51 16.51
CA ASN A 134 12.05 12.21 16.80
C ASN A 134 11.41 11.46 17.99
N SER A 135 10.57 12.14 18.78
CA SER A 135 9.92 11.54 19.94
C SER A 135 8.65 10.73 19.62
N LEU A 136 8.17 10.79 18.36
CA LEU A 136 6.97 10.07 17.94
C LEU A 136 7.11 8.56 18.01
N THR A 137 6.14 7.93 18.64
CA THR A 137 6.01 6.46 18.72
C THR A 137 5.10 5.93 17.59
N LEU A 138 5.05 4.61 17.41
CA LEU A 138 4.17 3.98 16.42
C LEU A 138 2.68 4.09 16.76
N SER A 139 2.34 4.37 18.02
CA SER A 139 0.96 4.55 18.49
C SER A 139 0.39 5.93 18.23
N ASP A 140 1.26 6.94 18.06
CA ASP A 140 0.84 8.32 17.89
C ASP A 140 0.26 8.52 16.48
N ARG A 141 -1.02 8.90 16.41
CA ARG A 141 -1.73 9.16 15.16
C ARG A 141 -1.73 10.64 14.82
N GLU A 142 -1.87 11.48 15.83
CA GLU A 142 -1.85 12.93 15.71
C GLU A 142 -0.76 13.50 16.60
N TRP A 143 -0.16 14.60 16.17
CA TRP A 143 0.83 15.30 16.96
C TRP A 143 0.88 16.79 16.60
N LYS A 144 1.16 17.62 17.60
CA LYS A 144 1.33 19.06 17.44
C LYS A 144 2.81 19.39 17.27
N CYS A 145 3.12 20.17 16.23
CA CYS A 145 4.48 20.64 16.00
C CYS A 145 4.88 21.67 17.07
N PRO A 146 6.01 21.49 17.76
CA PRO A 146 6.45 22.42 18.80
C PRO A 146 6.92 23.77 18.22
N GLU A 147 7.36 23.83 16.97
CA GLU A 147 7.84 25.07 16.34
C GLU A 147 6.71 25.90 15.76
N CYS A 148 5.85 25.32 14.91
CA CYS A 148 4.82 26.10 14.21
C CYS A 148 3.41 25.91 14.79
N GLY A 149 3.22 25.03 15.76
CA GLY A 149 1.93 24.77 16.40
C GLY A 149 0.92 23.98 15.57
N LEU A 150 1.25 23.57 14.34
CA LEU A 150 0.38 22.82 13.44
C LEU A 150 0.06 21.43 14.04
N ILE A 151 -1.22 21.05 14.01
CA ILE A 151 -1.66 19.71 14.36
C ILE A 151 -1.60 18.84 13.09
N ASN A 152 -0.82 17.80 13.15
CA ASN A 152 -0.56 16.90 12.05
C ASN A 152 -1.24 15.54 12.26
N ASP A 153 -2.10 15.10 11.32
CA ASP A 153 -2.40 13.69 11.15
C ASP A 153 -1.18 13.00 10.52
N ARG A 154 -0.68 11.98 11.18
CA ARG A 154 0.57 11.31 10.80
C ARG A 154 0.53 10.66 9.43
N ASP A 155 -0.60 10.03 9.07
CA ASP A 155 -0.72 9.27 7.82
C ASP A 155 -0.91 10.23 6.63
N VAL A 156 -1.67 11.32 6.81
CA VAL A 156 -1.85 12.38 5.81
C VAL A 156 -0.56 13.17 5.61
N LEU A 157 0.11 13.54 6.70
CA LEU A 157 1.40 14.23 6.65
C LEU A 157 2.45 13.41 5.91
N ALA A 158 2.55 12.09 6.20
CA ALA A 158 3.47 11.20 5.51
C ALA A 158 3.18 11.16 4.00
N ALA A 159 1.92 11.05 3.61
CA ALA A 159 1.53 11.03 2.21
C ALA A 159 1.91 12.34 1.47
N ASN A 160 1.69 13.49 2.10
CA ASN A 160 2.07 14.79 1.55
C ASN A 160 3.59 14.97 1.45
N ASN A 161 4.33 14.52 2.45
CA ASN A 161 5.80 14.58 2.45
C ASN A 161 6.41 13.67 1.38
N ILE A 162 5.85 12.45 1.18
CA ILE A 162 6.23 11.54 0.10
C ILE A 162 5.98 12.17 -1.26
N LEU A 163 4.83 12.82 -1.45
CA LEU A 163 4.49 13.53 -2.68
C LEU A 163 5.50 14.66 -2.96
N ARG A 164 5.74 15.56 -1.99
CA ARG A 164 6.69 16.69 -2.13
C ARG A 164 8.10 16.19 -2.45
N ARG A 165 8.56 15.15 -1.74
CA ARG A 165 9.87 14.55 -1.97
C ARG A 165 9.99 13.93 -3.35
N GLY A 166 8.98 13.16 -3.79
CA GLY A 166 8.95 12.55 -5.10
C GLY A 166 8.96 13.58 -6.24
N ILE A 167 8.20 14.65 -6.11
CA ILE A 167 8.22 15.77 -7.07
C ILE A 167 9.63 16.37 -7.12
N SER A 168 10.26 16.65 -5.97
CA SER A 168 11.60 17.26 -5.95
C SER A 168 12.67 16.35 -6.55
N GLU A 169 12.58 15.02 -6.37
CA GLU A 169 13.50 14.04 -6.96
C GLU A 169 13.35 13.98 -8.47
N LEU A 170 12.11 13.91 -8.98
CA LEU A 170 11.86 13.93 -10.43
C LEU A 170 12.36 15.23 -11.08
N TRP A 171 12.18 16.39 -10.43
CA TRP A 171 12.65 17.65 -10.97
C TRP A 171 14.19 17.80 -10.94
N SER A 172 14.86 17.11 -10.02
CA SER A 172 16.32 17.08 -9.98
C SER A 172 16.93 16.18 -11.08
N GLU A 173 16.21 15.13 -11.47
CA GLU A 173 16.61 14.22 -12.54
C GLU A 173 16.34 14.77 -13.95
N ASP A 174 15.25 15.54 -14.12
CA ASP A 174 14.79 16.08 -15.42
C ASP A 174 15.04 17.59 -15.54
N LYS A 175 16.30 18.05 -15.49
CA LYS A 175 16.64 19.46 -15.73
C LYS A 175 16.33 19.96 -17.16
N THR A 176 15.78 19.15 -18.05
CA THR A 176 15.62 19.49 -19.46
C THR A 176 14.19 19.39 -20.03
N ALA A 177 13.19 18.89 -19.30
CA ALA A 177 11.87 18.68 -19.91
C ALA A 177 10.68 18.71 -18.93
N TRP A 178 10.42 19.84 -18.23
CA TRP A 178 9.17 19.93 -17.46
C TRP A 178 8.47 21.27 -17.59
N VAL A 179 7.38 21.28 -18.36
CA VAL A 179 6.27 22.21 -18.18
C VAL A 179 5.40 21.64 -17.04
N ALA A 180 5.20 22.36 -15.96
CA ALA A 180 4.36 21.95 -14.85
C ALA A 180 2.98 21.52 -15.38
N PRO A 181 2.45 20.33 -15.00
CA PRO A 181 1.07 20.03 -15.30
C PRO A 181 0.19 21.07 -14.63
N HIS A 182 -0.67 21.73 -15.39
CA HIS A 182 -1.68 22.62 -14.86
C HIS A 182 -2.49 21.89 -13.80
N VAL A 183 -2.31 22.27 -12.54
CA VAL A 183 -3.27 21.98 -11.49
C VAL A 183 -4.56 22.66 -11.94
N CYS A 184 -5.54 21.89 -12.42
CA CYS A 184 -6.89 22.37 -12.63
C CYS A 184 -7.47 22.79 -11.28
N THR A 185 -7.22 24.02 -10.86
CA THR A 185 -8.09 24.70 -9.91
C THR A 185 -9.40 24.92 -10.65
N GLN A 186 -10.46 24.27 -10.15
CA GLN A 186 -11.82 24.57 -10.54
C GLN A 186 -12.13 26.02 -10.14
N GLU A 187 -11.90 26.94 -11.06
CA GLU A 187 -12.53 28.26 -11.09
C GLU A 187 -12.11 28.96 -12.40
N SER A 188 -12.88 28.73 -13.46
CA SER A 188 -13.19 29.75 -14.46
C SER A 188 -14.21 29.19 -15.46
N PRO A 189 -15.35 29.85 -15.67
CA PRO A 189 -16.32 29.48 -16.67
C PRO A 189 -15.77 29.76 -18.05
N CYS A 190 -15.84 28.78 -18.94
CA CYS A 190 -15.62 28.97 -20.36
C CYS A 190 -16.68 29.91 -20.95
N LEU A 191 -16.23 31.00 -21.51
CA LEU A 191 -16.95 31.77 -22.52
C LEU A 191 -16.79 31.09 -23.88
#